data_3a85299eb7da86bdc5eda458ab4ebb0b
#
_entry.id   3a85299eb7da86bdc5eda458ab4ebb0b
#
_cell.length_a   1.000
_cell.length_b   1.000
_cell.length_c   1.000
_cell.angle_alpha   90.00
_cell.angle_beta   90.00
_cell.angle_gamma   90.00
#
_symmetry.space_group_name_H-M   'P 1'
#
loop_
_entity.id
_entity.type
_entity.pdbx_description
1 polymer ?
#
loop_
_entity_poly.entity_id
_entity_poly.type
_entity_poly.pdbx_seq_one_letter_code
_entity_poly.pdbx_strand_id
1 'polypeptide(L)'
;MPAHEYNLLRRRFATDNEALREGTTMASAMRTQPLGTLSVALVGKRAGAFIAGFRAVPGVRIVAVCEADPAARATLAARAEVAETDTYADYDDLLQGARPEAVAIGTPMHLHVPQSVVALNDGMHVLCEVTAAVDVDECRILAASARRAARTTGAQYMMAENANYRPDLVLVRTLAQSGRFGRVYFAEGEYIHDVKHLHRTVDGTPTWRATWQVGKRGATYATHSLGPVLECFGPEARVATVSCHGSGAWSDPSLPHDDTCLMTCHVEGGGLIKVRLDMMSNRPHEMSWYAVQGTHGAYEAARAGASDAVAWFGENAADPRNERRWGRLADHEDALPDWMHGPVADQARAAGHGGGDFWVAHQFATAILEGRPVPIDIDRALAYTVPGLVSEASIAAGGVPMPVPMI
;
A
#
# COMPACT_ATOMS: atom_id res chain seq x y z
N MET A 1 -20.47 -6.28 5.61
CA MET A 1 -20.71 -7.60 5.02
C MET A 1 -21.13 -8.55 6.11
N PRO A 2 -22.25 -9.27 5.97
CA PRO A 2 -22.68 -10.28 6.93
C PRO A 2 -21.65 -11.41 7.01
N ALA A 3 -21.48 -12.03 8.19
CA ALA A 3 -20.55 -13.14 8.41
C ALA A 3 -20.73 -14.31 7.42
N HIS A 4 -21.93 -14.46 6.85
CA HIS A 4 -22.27 -15.49 5.86
C HIS A 4 -21.54 -15.25 4.52
N GLU A 5 -21.47 -14.02 4.02
CA GLU A 5 -20.79 -13.67 2.75
C GLU A 5 -19.27 -13.83 2.89
N TYR A 6 -18.69 -13.42 4.02
CA TYR A 6 -17.28 -13.69 4.34
C TYR A 6 -16.96 -15.19 4.33
N ASN A 7 -17.84 -16.01 4.88
CA ASN A 7 -17.67 -17.46 4.88
C ASN A 7 -17.84 -18.10 3.49
N LEU A 8 -18.67 -17.54 2.61
CA LEU A 8 -18.82 -18.00 1.23
C LEU A 8 -17.56 -17.67 0.40
N LEU A 9 -17.06 -16.45 0.50
CA LEU A 9 -15.78 -16.06 -0.13
C LEU A 9 -14.62 -16.92 0.39
N ARG A 10 -14.55 -17.19 1.70
CA ARG A 10 -13.56 -18.11 2.26
C ARG A 10 -13.72 -19.56 1.79
N ARG A 11 -14.93 -20.03 1.56
CA ARG A 11 -15.17 -21.40 1.02
C ARG A 11 -14.73 -21.50 -0.44
N ARG A 12 -15.09 -20.53 -1.29
CA ARG A 12 -14.60 -20.45 -2.67
C ARG A 12 -13.08 -20.36 -2.72
N PHE A 13 -12.52 -19.52 -1.89
CA PHE A 13 -11.10 -19.40 -1.64
C PHE A 13 -10.42 -20.72 -1.22
N ALA A 14 -11.04 -21.52 -0.32
CA ALA A 14 -10.50 -22.80 0.11
C ALA A 14 -10.56 -23.85 -1.02
N THR A 15 -11.64 -23.86 -1.81
CA THR A 15 -11.82 -24.77 -2.95
C THR A 15 -10.81 -24.45 -4.06
N ASP A 16 -10.60 -23.16 -4.37
CA ASP A 16 -9.63 -22.72 -5.36
C ASP A 16 -8.19 -23.02 -4.93
N ASN A 17 -7.92 -23.00 -3.61
CA ASN A 17 -6.63 -23.32 -3.03
C ASN A 17 -6.33 -24.85 -2.99
N GLU A 18 -7.34 -25.71 -2.89
CA GLU A 18 -7.17 -27.16 -3.08
C GLU A 18 -6.82 -27.50 -4.54
N ALA A 19 -7.49 -26.85 -5.50
CA ALA A 19 -7.13 -26.96 -6.92
C ALA A 19 -5.71 -26.46 -7.23
N LEU A 20 -5.18 -25.51 -6.43
CA LEU A 20 -3.80 -25.03 -6.51
C LEU A 20 -2.74 -26.08 -6.10
N ARG A 21 -3.11 -27.05 -5.25
CA ARG A 21 -2.22 -28.13 -4.81
C ARG A 21 -2.10 -29.27 -5.83
N GLU A 22 -3.04 -29.38 -6.76
CA GLU A 22 -3.10 -30.50 -7.73
C GLU A 22 -2.49 -30.17 -9.12
N GLY A 23 -1.63 -29.19 -9.22
CA GLY A 23 -0.73 -28.87 -10.33
C GLY A 23 -1.15 -29.36 -11.72
N THR A 24 -1.86 -28.53 -12.50
CA THR A 24 -1.97 -28.74 -13.95
C THR A 24 -1.14 -27.70 -14.68
N THR A 25 -0.01 -28.13 -15.23
CA THR A 25 0.87 -27.35 -16.10
C THR A 25 0.20 -27.13 -17.44
N MET A 26 -0.29 -25.92 -17.71
CA MET A 26 -0.51 -25.43 -19.07
C MET A 26 0.27 -24.13 -19.23
N ALA A 27 1.35 -24.17 -20.00
CA ALA A 27 2.09 -22.99 -20.43
C ALA A 27 1.24 -22.24 -21.46
N SER A 28 0.70 -21.10 -21.10
CA SER A 28 0.12 -20.14 -22.02
C SER A 28 1.08 -18.96 -22.15
N ALA A 29 1.32 -18.53 -23.40
CA ALA A 29 2.22 -17.45 -23.74
C ALA A 29 1.77 -16.15 -23.07
N MET A 30 2.71 -15.43 -22.43
CA MET A 30 2.52 -14.08 -21.90
C MET A 30 1.82 -13.19 -22.92
N ARG A 31 0.67 -12.63 -22.58
CA ARG A 31 0.11 -11.49 -23.31
C ARG A 31 0.91 -10.24 -22.94
N THR A 32 1.93 -9.96 -23.71
CA THR A 32 2.72 -8.71 -23.63
C THR A 32 2.30 -7.70 -24.70
N GLN A 33 1.05 -7.74 -25.16
CA GLN A 33 0.56 -6.73 -26.10
C GLN A 33 -0.11 -5.59 -25.33
N PRO A 34 0.23 -4.34 -25.64
CA PRO A 34 -0.43 -3.16 -25.07
C PRO A 34 -1.95 -3.25 -25.31
N LEU A 35 -2.73 -2.98 -24.26
CA LEU A 35 -4.18 -2.87 -24.36
C LEU A 35 -4.53 -1.50 -24.94
N GLY A 36 -5.46 -1.45 -25.90
CA GLY A 36 -5.97 -0.16 -26.42
C GLY A 36 -6.88 0.57 -25.43
N THR A 37 -7.54 -0.17 -24.54
CA THR A 37 -8.44 0.33 -23.49
C THR A 37 -8.36 -0.58 -22.27
N LEU A 38 -8.78 -0.04 -21.11
CA LEU A 38 -8.87 -0.79 -19.85
C LEU A 38 -10.21 -0.49 -19.16
N SER A 39 -11.03 -1.51 -18.96
CA SER A 39 -12.26 -1.45 -18.18
C SER A 39 -11.96 -1.77 -16.71
N VAL A 40 -12.36 -0.88 -15.80
CA VAL A 40 -12.09 -0.99 -14.35
C VAL A 40 -13.40 -1.00 -13.58
N ALA A 41 -13.56 -1.92 -12.62
CA ALA A 41 -14.61 -1.87 -11.63
C ALA A 41 -14.05 -1.41 -10.26
N LEU A 42 -14.83 -0.57 -9.56
CA LEU A 42 -14.49 -0.10 -8.21
C LEU A 42 -15.21 -0.96 -7.17
N VAL A 43 -14.48 -1.50 -6.21
CA VAL A 43 -14.98 -2.42 -5.18
C VAL A 43 -14.72 -1.85 -3.79
N GLY A 44 -15.81 -1.54 -3.06
CA GLY A 44 -15.77 -0.86 -1.78
C GLY A 44 -15.66 0.68 -1.91
N LYS A 45 -16.29 1.38 -0.98
CA LYS A 45 -16.38 2.86 -1.01
C LYS A 45 -15.03 3.56 -1.07
N ARG A 46 -13.96 2.98 -0.49
CA ARG A 46 -12.62 3.57 -0.47
C ARG A 46 -11.98 3.59 -1.87
N ALA A 47 -12.35 2.66 -2.76
CA ALA A 47 -11.90 2.67 -4.15
C ALA A 47 -12.31 3.94 -4.92
N GLY A 48 -13.28 4.68 -4.42
CA GLY A 48 -13.65 6.01 -4.94
C GLY A 48 -12.53 7.06 -4.89
N ALA A 49 -11.48 6.84 -4.11
CA ALA A 49 -10.29 7.72 -4.10
C ALA A 49 -9.45 7.60 -5.38
N PHE A 50 -9.59 6.50 -6.11
CA PHE A 50 -8.83 6.21 -7.33
C PHE A 50 -9.46 6.79 -8.61
N ILE A 51 -10.70 7.28 -8.54
CA ILE A 51 -11.47 7.76 -9.70
C ILE A 51 -10.70 8.80 -10.52
N ALA A 52 -10.13 9.81 -9.87
CA ALA A 52 -9.41 10.88 -10.56
C ALA A 52 -8.16 10.36 -11.29
N GLY A 53 -7.41 9.46 -10.67
CA GLY A 53 -6.23 8.84 -11.27
C GLY A 53 -6.58 7.98 -12.49
N PHE A 54 -7.64 7.17 -12.42
CA PHE A 54 -8.12 6.39 -13.56
C PHE A 54 -8.61 7.26 -14.71
N ARG A 55 -9.38 8.31 -14.42
CA ARG A 55 -9.89 9.24 -15.45
C ARG A 55 -8.80 10.04 -16.16
N ALA A 56 -7.68 10.23 -15.53
CA ALA A 56 -6.54 10.95 -16.10
C ALA A 56 -5.78 10.11 -17.16
N VAL A 57 -6.02 8.80 -17.23
CA VAL A 57 -5.33 7.90 -18.18
C VAL A 57 -6.24 7.68 -19.40
N PRO A 58 -5.83 8.13 -20.61
CA PRO A 58 -6.58 7.88 -21.84
C PRO A 58 -6.81 6.38 -22.07
N GLY A 59 -8.04 6.01 -22.46
CA GLY A 59 -8.41 4.61 -22.70
C GLY A 59 -8.92 3.86 -21.46
N VAL A 60 -8.82 4.43 -20.25
CA VAL A 60 -9.41 3.84 -19.05
C VAL A 60 -10.89 4.21 -18.93
N ARG A 61 -11.72 3.23 -18.60
CA ARG A 61 -13.16 3.41 -18.33
C ARG A 61 -13.54 2.74 -17.03
N ILE A 62 -14.16 3.47 -16.11
CA ILE A 62 -14.81 2.90 -14.94
C ILE A 62 -16.16 2.39 -15.40
N VAL A 63 -16.38 1.07 -15.35
CA VAL A 63 -17.55 0.41 -15.95
C VAL A 63 -18.54 -0.10 -14.94
N ALA A 64 -18.14 -0.32 -13.69
CA ALA A 64 -19.02 -0.82 -12.64
C ALA A 64 -18.54 -0.42 -11.25
N VAL A 65 -19.46 -0.47 -10.27
CA VAL A 65 -19.16 -0.29 -8.86
C VAL A 65 -19.81 -1.41 -8.03
N CYS A 66 -19.09 -1.87 -6.99
CA CYS A 66 -19.60 -2.80 -5.99
C CYS A 66 -19.42 -2.22 -4.59
N GLU A 67 -20.51 -2.11 -3.84
CA GLU A 67 -20.50 -1.72 -2.42
C GLU A 67 -21.76 -2.27 -1.75
N ALA A 68 -21.59 -2.94 -0.62
CA ALA A 68 -22.71 -3.60 0.09
C ALA A 68 -23.72 -2.59 0.67
N ASP A 69 -23.22 -1.47 1.22
CA ASP A 69 -24.08 -0.40 1.74
C ASP A 69 -24.75 0.37 0.61
N PRO A 70 -26.11 0.40 0.57
CA PRO A 70 -26.83 1.03 -0.55
C PRO A 70 -26.56 2.53 -0.71
N ALA A 71 -26.39 3.27 0.39
CA ALA A 71 -26.15 4.71 0.34
C ALA A 71 -24.71 5.02 -0.13
N ALA A 72 -23.73 4.25 0.35
CA ALA A 72 -22.36 4.34 -0.10
C ALA A 72 -22.23 3.92 -1.58
N ARG A 73 -22.95 2.86 -2.00
CA ARG A 73 -23.00 2.40 -3.39
C ARG A 73 -23.52 3.50 -4.33
N ALA A 74 -24.67 4.12 -4.00
CA ALA A 74 -25.23 5.21 -4.78
C ALA A 74 -24.26 6.41 -4.87
N THR A 75 -23.61 6.76 -3.77
CA THR A 75 -22.61 7.83 -3.73
C THR A 75 -21.40 7.50 -4.60
N LEU A 76 -20.90 6.25 -4.54
CA LEU A 76 -19.76 5.81 -5.34
C LEU A 76 -20.10 5.81 -6.84
N ALA A 77 -21.29 5.31 -7.20
CA ALA A 77 -21.78 5.27 -8.58
C ALA A 77 -21.91 6.69 -9.17
N ALA A 78 -22.51 7.61 -8.42
CA ALA A 78 -22.65 9.01 -8.85
C ALA A 78 -21.26 9.67 -9.08
N ARG A 79 -20.31 9.47 -8.17
CA ARG A 79 -18.93 9.98 -8.31
C ARG A 79 -18.18 9.36 -9.49
N ALA A 80 -18.40 8.07 -9.72
CA ALA A 80 -17.80 7.33 -10.82
C ALA A 80 -18.51 7.51 -12.16
N GLU A 81 -19.69 8.17 -12.18
CA GLU A 81 -20.57 8.34 -13.35
C GLU A 81 -20.97 6.98 -13.97
N VAL A 82 -21.20 6.01 -13.12
CA VAL A 82 -21.63 4.67 -13.49
C VAL A 82 -23.16 4.58 -13.39
N ALA A 83 -23.80 3.98 -14.40
CA ALA A 83 -25.25 3.81 -14.42
C ALA A 83 -25.72 2.88 -13.29
N GLU A 84 -26.97 3.06 -12.82
CA GLU A 84 -27.53 2.25 -11.74
C GLU A 84 -27.56 0.75 -12.10
N THR A 85 -27.73 0.41 -13.37
CA THR A 85 -27.70 -0.95 -13.90
C THR A 85 -26.35 -1.66 -13.76
N ASP A 86 -25.26 -0.88 -13.61
CA ASP A 86 -23.90 -1.36 -13.48
C ASP A 86 -23.39 -1.24 -12.03
N THR A 87 -24.34 -1.20 -11.08
CA THR A 87 -24.02 -1.19 -9.64
C THR A 87 -24.40 -2.51 -8.99
N TYR A 88 -23.52 -3.02 -8.13
CA TYR A 88 -23.64 -4.33 -7.52
C TYR A 88 -23.52 -4.23 -6.00
N ALA A 89 -24.31 -5.01 -5.28
CA ALA A 89 -24.18 -5.16 -3.84
C ALA A 89 -23.19 -6.29 -3.47
N ASP A 90 -23.13 -7.30 -4.32
CA ASP A 90 -22.32 -8.51 -4.18
C ASP A 90 -21.14 -8.50 -5.14
N TYR A 91 -20.00 -9.05 -4.69
CA TYR A 91 -18.77 -9.05 -5.47
C TYR A 91 -18.79 -10.08 -6.60
N ASP A 92 -19.36 -11.26 -6.36
CA ASP A 92 -19.47 -12.32 -7.38
C ASP A 92 -20.42 -11.89 -8.50
N ASP A 93 -21.52 -11.20 -8.15
CA ASP A 93 -22.45 -10.63 -9.13
C ASP A 93 -21.77 -9.58 -10.01
N LEU A 94 -20.90 -8.71 -9.43
CA LEU A 94 -20.11 -7.76 -10.20
C LEU A 94 -19.20 -8.47 -11.20
N LEU A 95 -18.44 -9.47 -10.76
CA LEU A 95 -17.49 -10.17 -11.64
C LEU A 95 -18.18 -10.88 -12.81
N GLN A 96 -19.36 -11.47 -12.56
CA GLN A 96 -20.14 -12.18 -13.58
C GLN A 96 -20.89 -11.22 -14.52
N GLY A 97 -21.43 -10.12 -13.97
CA GLY A 97 -22.25 -9.17 -14.72
C GLY A 97 -21.42 -8.18 -15.55
N ALA A 98 -20.49 -7.49 -14.91
CA ALA A 98 -19.69 -6.44 -15.55
C ALA A 98 -18.47 -6.97 -16.33
N ARG A 99 -17.87 -8.08 -15.89
CA ARG A 99 -16.66 -8.69 -16.47
C ARG A 99 -15.56 -7.67 -16.78
N PRO A 100 -15.09 -6.88 -15.80
CA PRO A 100 -14.08 -5.88 -16.02
C PRO A 100 -12.72 -6.53 -16.33
N GLU A 101 -11.82 -5.79 -16.98
CA GLU A 101 -10.43 -6.23 -17.17
C GLU A 101 -9.58 -6.02 -15.91
N ALA A 102 -9.99 -5.09 -15.04
CA ALA A 102 -9.35 -4.83 -13.76
C ALA A 102 -10.35 -4.50 -12.67
N VAL A 103 -9.99 -4.81 -11.43
CA VAL A 103 -10.72 -4.40 -10.23
C VAL A 103 -9.83 -3.53 -9.33
N ALA A 104 -10.40 -2.45 -8.80
CA ALA A 104 -9.78 -1.63 -7.77
C ALA A 104 -10.47 -1.89 -6.43
N ILE A 105 -9.79 -2.59 -5.52
CA ILE A 105 -10.34 -3.08 -4.25
C ILE A 105 -10.02 -2.09 -3.13
N GLY A 106 -11.05 -1.53 -2.51
CA GLY A 106 -10.98 -0.62 -1.36
C GLY A 106 -12.01 -0.99 -0.29
N THR A 107 -12.18 -2.29 -0.07
CA THR A 107 -13.03 -2.88 0.97
C THR A 107 -12.31 -2.93 2.32
N PRO A 108 -12.94 -3.39 3.42
CA PRO A 108 -12.24 -3.74 4.65
C PRO A 108 -11.09 -4.73 4.41
N MET A 109 -9.94 -4.49 5.08
CA MET A 109 -8.66 -5.16 4.77
C MET A 109 -8.68 -6.70 4.83
N HIS A 110 -9.54 -7.31 5.63
CA HIS A 110 -9.70 -8.77 5.68
C HIS A 110 -10.37 -9.37 4.43
N LEU A 111 -10.91 -8.53 3.55
CA LEU A 111 -11.49 -8.93 2.26
C LEU A 111 -10.50 -8.77 1.10
N HIS A 112 -9.36 -8.12 1.32
CA HIS A 112 -8.39 -7.84 0.26
C HIS A 112 -7.90 -9.12 -0.42
N VAL A 113 -7.45 -10.12 0.35
CA VAL A 113 -6.94 -11.37 -0.22
C VAL A 113 -8.04 -12.20 -0.86
N PRO A 114 -9.18 -12.50 -0.19
CA PRO A 114 -10.25 -13.25 -0.85
C PRO A 114 -10.70 -12.64 -2.18
N GLN A 115 -10.93 -11.33 -2.22
CA GLN A 115 -11.37 -10.64 -3.44
C GLN A 115 -10.28 -10.58 -4.51
N SER A 116 -9.04 -10.32 -4.13
CA SER A 116 -7.91 -10.30 -5.08
C SER A 116 -7.68 -11.66 -5.72
N VAL A 117 -7.73 -12.74 -4.92
CA VAL A 117 -7.52 -14.10 -5.42
C VAL A 117 -8.59 -14.51 -6.44
N VAL A 118 -9.86 -14.20 -6.15
CA VAL A 118 -10.96 -14.51 -7.10
C VAL A 118 -10.76 -13.75 -8.41
N ALA A 119 -10.50 -12.43 -8.36
CA ALA A 119 -10.27 -11.64 -9.58
C ALA A 119 -9.06 -12.12 -10.40
N LEU A 120 -7.94 -12.40 -9.72
CA LEU A 120 -6.73 -12.91 -10.36
C LEU A 120 -6.95 -14.29 -11.03
N ASN A 121 -7.73 -15.16 -10.38
CA ASN A 121 -8.08 -16.47 -10.92
C ASN A 121 -8.94 -16.37 -12.20
N ASP A 122 -9.80 -15.35 -12.25
CA ASP A 122 -10.62 -15.03 -13.41
C ASP A 122 -9.86 -14.21 -14.49
N GLY A 123 -8.55 -13.96 -14.27
CA GLY A 123 -7.66 -13.29 -15.23
C GLY A 123 -7.75 -11.78 -15.22
N MET A 124 -8.34 -11.17 -14.20
CA MET A 124 -8.45 -9.72 -14.04
C MET A 124 -7.22 -9.13 -13.36
N HIS A 125 -6.77 -7.95 -13.77
CA HIS A 125 -5.77 -7.18 -13.05
C HIS A 125 -6.35 -6.66 -11.73
N VAL A 126 -5.51 -6.53 -10.69
CA VAL A 126 -5.95 -6.11 -9.36
C VAL A 126 -5.12 -4.93 -8.88
N LEU A 127 -5.78 -3.82 -8.53
CA LEU A 127 -5.26 -2.76 -7.67
C LEU A 127 -5.94 -2.90 -6.31
N CYS A 128 -5.19 -3.14 -5.24
CA CYS A 128 -5.76 -3.38 -3.91
C CYS A 128 -5.20 -2.42 -2.87
N GLU A 129 -6.08 -1.82 -2.06
CA GLU A 129 -5.71 -1.00 -0.91
C GLU A 129 -4.80 -1.76 0.07
N VAL A 130 -4.09 -1.00 0.87
CA VAL A 130 -3.23 -1.51 1.93
C VAL A 130 -4.08 -2.03 3.12
N THR A 131 -3.59 -3.05 3.79
CA THR A 131 -2.39 -3.86 3.58
C THR A 131 -2.68 -4.97 2.57
N ALA A 132 -1.66 -5.58 1.97
CA ALA A 132 -1.87 -6.67 1.01
C ALA A 132 -2.63 -7.85 1.63
N ALA A 133 -2.40 -8.15 2.93
CA ALA A 133 -3.01 -9.24 3.67
C ALA A 133 -3.08 -8.89 5.17
N VAL A 134 -3.82 -9.69 5.95
CA VAL A 134 -3.97 -9.53 7.41
C VAL A 134 -3.20 -10.57 8.22
N ASP A 135 -2.64 -11.58 7.58
CA ASP A 135 -1.72 -12.56 8.18
C ASP A 135 -0.74 -13.12 7.14
N VAL A 136 0.27 -13.85 7.62
CA VAL A 136 1.37 -14.37 6.77
C VAL A 136 0.89 -15.51 5.85
N ASP A 137 -0.11 -16.27 6.24
CA ASP A 137 -0.65 -17.36 5.40
C ASP A 137 -1.45 -16.79 4.23
N GLU A 138 -2.23 -15.75 4.46
CA GLU A 138 -2.87 -14.97 3.39
C GLU A 138 -1.84 -14.38 2.42
N CYS A 139 -0.69 -13.88 2.91
CA CYS A 139 0.41 -13.43 2.05
C CYS A 139 0.89 -14.53 1.10
N ARG A 140 1.07 -15.76 1.59
CA ARG A 140 1.50 -16.91 0.76
C ARG A 140 0.46 -17.24 -0.33
N ILE A 141 -0.80 -17.22 0.03
CA ILE A 141 -1.89 -17.51 -0.90
C ILE A 141 -1.99 -16.43 -1.98
N LEU A 142 -1.96 -15.17 -1.60
CA LEU A 142 -1.99 -14.05 -2.54
C LEU A 142 -0.80 -14.11 -3.50
N ALA A 143 0.42 -14.37 -2.98
CA ALA A 143 1.63 -14.50 -3.79
C ALA A 143 1.50 -15.62 -4.83
N ALA A 144 1.04 -16.81 -4.40
CA ALA A 144 0.86 -17.94 -5.29
C ALA A 144 -0.15 -17.63 -6.40
N SER A 145 -1.28 -16.99 -6.05
CA SER A 145 -2.32 -16.61 -7.00
C SER A 145 -1.84 -15.53 -7.98
N ALA A 146 -1.20 -14.46 -7.50
CA ALA A 146 -0.70 -13.38 -8.34
C ALA A 146 0.38 -13.87 -9.33
N ARG A 147 1.35 -14.64 -8.85
CA ARG A 147 2.40 -15.21 -9.71
C ARG A 147 1.84 -16.22 -10.72
N ARG A 148 0.80 -16.97 -10.36
CA ARG A 148 0.10 -17.86 -11.30
C ARG A 148 -0.63 -17.04 -12.37
N ALA A 149 -1.45 -16.07 -11.97
CA ALA A 149 -2.19 -15.21 -12.88
C ALA A 149 -1.27 -14.50 -13.88
N ALA A 150 -0.15 -13.95 -13.41
CA ALA A 150 0.85 -13.33 -14.28
C ALA A 150 1.39 -14.29 -15.35
N ARG A 151 1.59 -15.58 -15.02
CA ARG A 151 2.08 -16.59 -15.97
C ARG A 151 1.00 -17.13 -16.92
N THR A 152 -0.25 -17.22 -16.47
CA THR A 152 -1.31 -17.91 -17.23
C THR A 152 -2.17 -16.97 -18.06
N THR A 153 -2.46 -15.78 -17.53
CA THR A 153 -3.35 -14.79 -18.17
C THR A 153 -2.67 -13.46 -18.46
N GLY A 154 -1.52 -13.20 -17.83
CA GLY A 154 -0.86 -11.88 -17.84
C GLY A 154 -1.45 -10.90 -16.83
N ALA A 155 -2.43 -11.33 -16.01
CA ALA A 155 -3.02 -10.47 -14.98
C ALA A 155 -1.99 -10.12 -13.91
N GLN A 156 -1.99 -8.86 -13.47
CA GLN A 156 -1.04 -8.33 -12.51
C GLN A 156 -1.76 -7.86 -11.25
N TYR A 157 -1.10 -8.01 -10.11
CA TYR A 157 -1.51 -7.47 -8.81
C TYR A 157 -0.62 -6.28 -8.44
N MET A 158 -1.22 -5.17 -8.01
CA MET A 158 -0.54 -4.02 -7.44
C MET A 158 -1.16 -3.65 -6.09
N MET A 159 -0.33 -3.43 -5.08
CA MET A 159 -0.79 -2.82 -3.83
C MET A 159 -0.81 -1.31 -3.95
N ALA A 160 -1.90 -0.70 -3.48
CA ALA A 160 -2.12 0.75 -3.54
C ALA A 160 -1.45 1.48 -2.37
N GLU A 161 -0.13 1.35 -2.23
CA GLU A 161 0.63 2.11 -1.23
C GLU A 161 0.82 3.55 -1.69
N ASN A 162 -0.11 4.40 -1.35
CA ASN A 162 -0.19 5.79 -1.80
C ASN A 162 0.94 6.68 -1.25
N ALA A 163 1.52 6.34 -0.09
CA ALA A 163 2.63 7.10 0.47
C ALA A 163 3.87 7.06 -0.44
N ASN A 164 4.09 5.97 -1.20
CA ASN A 164 5.18 5.86 -2.16
C ASN A 164 5.09 6.86 -3.33
N TYR A 165 3.95 7.51 -3.49
CA TYR A 165 3.67 8.45 -4.59
C TYR A 165 3.54 9.91 -4.14
N ARG A 166 3.80 10.20 -2.88
CA ARG A 166 3.92 11.59 -2.42
C ARG A 166 5.13 12.24 -3.10
N PRO A 167 5.01 13.49 -3.57
CA PRO A 167 6.08 14.16 -4.33
C PRO A 167 7.43 14.19 -3.60
N ASP A 168 7.42 14.49 -2.30
CA ASP A 168 8.61 14.50 -1.46
C ASP A 168 9.30 13.12 -1.40
N LEU A 169 8.52 12.05 -1.26
CA LEU A 169 9.04 10.68 -1.17
C LEU A 169 9.49 10.12 -2.53
N VAL A 170 8.80 10.50 -3.61
CA VAL A 170 9.26 10.19 -4.97
C VAL A 170 10.61 10.86 -5.23
N LEU A 171 10.76 12.14 -4.85
CA LEU A 171 12.02 12.87 -4.99
C LEU A 171 13.15 12.22 -4.19
N VAL A 172 12.91 11.92 -2.90
CA VAL A 172 13.93 11.28 -2.03
C VAL A 172 14.35 9.92 -2.59
N ARG A 173 13.37 9.09 -3.02
CA ARG A 173 13.65 7.79 -3.64
C ARG A 173 14.48 7.97 -4.92
N THR A 174 14.12 8.90 -5.80
CA THR A 174 14.86 9.16 -7.03
C THR A 174 16.32 9.59 -6.74
N LEU A 175 16.51 10.48 -5.77
CA LEU A 175 17.83 10.90 -5.32
C LEU A 175 18.64 9.75 -4.69
N ALA A 176 17.98 8.86 -3.92
CA ALA A 176 18.64 7.70 -3.34
C ALA A 176 19.08 6.70 -4.44
N GLN A 177 18.19 6.39 -5.38
CA GLN A 177 18.45 5.46 -6.48
C GLN A 177 19.48 6.01 -7.49
N SER A 178 19.59 7.33 -7.64
CA SER A 178 20.67 7.97 -8.42
C SER A 178 22.04 8.03 -7.70
N GLY A 179 22.10 7.52 -6.46
CA GLY A 179 23.34 7.46 -5.67
C GLY A 179 23.68 8.74 -4.90
N ARG A 180 22.83 9.78 -4.90
CA ARG A 180 23.07 11.05 -4.19
C ARG A 180 23.26 10.85 -2.67
N PHE A 181 22.61 9.86 -2.08
CA PHE A 181 22.79 9.49 -0.68
C PHE A 181 24.04 8.63 -0.42
N GLY A 182 24.73 8.15 -1.47
CA GLY A 182 25.69 7.07 -1.34
C GLY A 182 25.00 5.77 -0.91
N ARG A 183 25.59 5.00 0.02
CA ARG A 183 24.93 3.84 0.61
C ARG A 183 23.96 4.29 1.70
N VAL A 184 22.67 4.07 1.50
CA VAL A 184 21.68 4.27 2.55
C VAL A 184 21.85 3.18 3.61
N TYR A 185 21.92 3.57 4.88
CA TYR A 185 22.15 2.66 6.00
C TYR A 185 21.17 2.83 7.16
N PHE A 186 20.43 3.97 7.20
CA PHE A 186 19.41 4.24 8.20
C PHE A 186 18.22 4.97 7.58
N ALA A 187 17.01 4.62 8.03
CA ALA A 187 15.81 5.38 7.71
C ALA A 187 14.79 5.31 8.85
N GLU A 188 13.87 6.25 8.85
CA GLU A 188 12.74 6.30 9.75
C GLU A 188 11.45 6.52 8.96
N GLY A 189 10.40 5.78 9.33
CA GLY A 189 9.05 6.01 8.83
C GLY A 189 8.05 6.00 9.98
N GLU A 190 7.22 7.03 10.06
CA GLU A 190 6.22 7.16 11.10
C GLU A 190 4.83 7.33 10.49
N TYR A 191 3.83 6.67 11.08
CA TYR A 191 2.41 6.87 10.81
C TYR A 191 1.74 7.21 12.14
N ILE A 192 1.41 8.50 12.31
CA ILE A 192 0.84 9.05 13.55
C ILE A 192 -0.52 9.64 13.19
N HIS A 193 -1.52 8.78 13.23
CA HIS A 193 -2.84 9.08 12.71
C HIS A 193 -3.93 8.65 13.72
N ASP A 194 -4.56 9.61 14.38
CA ASP A 194 -5.69 9.30 15.24
C ASP A 194 -6.89 8.85 14.39
N VAL A 195 -7.16 7.55 14.40
CA VAL A 195 -8.31 6.95 13.71
C VAL A 195 -9.33 6.37 14.68
N LYS A 196 -9.30 6.74 15.96
CA LYS A 196 -10.25 6.24 16.99
C LYS A 196 -11.71 6.43 16.58
N HIS A 197 -12.04 7.54 15.93
CA HIS A 197 -13.38 7.82 15.42
C HIS A 197 -13.87 6.85 14.36
N LEU A 198 -12.98 6.03 13.77
CA LEU A 198 -13.31 4.99 12.79
C LEU A 198 -13.43 3.59 13.40
N HIS A 199 -13.04 3.41 14.67
CA HIS A 199 -13.07 2.09 15.31
C HIS A 199 -14.49 1.67 15.69
N ARG A 200 -15.38 2.63 15.89
CA ARG A 200 -16.79 2.41 16.23
C ARG A 200 -17.67 3.30 15.36
N THR A 201 -18.88 2.84 15.12
CA THR A 201 -19.96 3.65 14.53
C THR A 201 -20.47 4.67 15.55
N VAL A 202 -21.34 5.59 15.11
CA VAL A 202 -21.91 6.64 15.98
C VAL A 202 -22.71 6.04 17.15
N ASP A 203 -23.33 4.87 16.96
CA ASP A 203 -24.06 4.14 18.01
C ASP A 203 -23.15 3.26 18.90
N GLY A 204 -21.82 3.32 18.72
CA GLY A 204 -20.83 2.58 19.50
C GLY A 204 -20.53 1.18 19.01
N THR A 205 -21.16 0.69 17.93
CA THR A 205 -20.88 -0.63 17.36
C THR A 205 -19.46 -0.70 16.81
N PRO A 206 -18.65 -1.72 17.16
CA PRO A 206 -17.31 -1.90 16.60
C PRO A 206 -17.35 -2.06 15.08
N THR A 207 -16.48 -1.32 14.38
CA THR A 207 -16.27 -1.49 12.94
C THR A 207 -15.26 -2.62 12.68
N TRP A 208 -15.06 -2.98 11.41
CA TRP A 208 -14.02 -3.95 11.04
C TRP A 208 -12.61 -3.54 11.52
N ARG A 209 -12.37 -2.23 11.71
CA ARG A 209 -11.09 -1.71 12.19
C ARG A 209 -10.79 -2.15 13.62
N ALA A 210 -11.80 -2.22 14.47
CA ALA A 210 -11.65 -2.69 15.85
C ALA A 210 -11.14 -4.15 15.95
N THR A 211 -11.37 -4.96 14.90
CA THR A 211 -10.91 -6.35 14.85
C THR A 211 -9.60 -6.49 14.07
N TRP A 212 -9.55 -5.92 12.87
CA TRP A 212 -8.50 -6.24 11.90
C TRP A 212 -7.36 -5.22 11.85
N GLN A 213 -7.59 -3.99 12.30
CA GLN A 213 -6.57 -2.94 12.31
C GLN A 213 -6.01 -2.71 13.73
N VAL A 214 -6.88 -2.48 14.72
CA VAL A 214 -6.49 -2.22 16.12
C VAL A 214 -6.88 -3.33 17.08
N GLY A 215 -7.45 -4.42 16.58
CA GLY A 215 -7.71 -5.66 17.32
C GLY A 215 -6.48 -6.55 17.50
N LYS A 216 -5.31 -6.08 17.06
CA LYS A 216 -4.03 -6.78 17.12
C LYS A 216 -2.96 -5.88 17.71
N ARG A 217 -1.97 -6.46 18.35
CA ARG A 217 -0.75 -5.76 18.80
C ARG A 217 0.31 -5.75 17.69
N GLY A 218 1.28 -4.86 17.83
CA GLY A 218 2.38 -4.74 16.86
C GLY A 218 2.11 -3.74 15.75
N ALA A 219 3.07 -3.62 14.84
CA ALA A 219 3.04 -2.67 13.73
C ALA A 219 2.38 -3.26 12.48
N THR A 220 1.22 -3.93 12.62
CA THR A 220 0.58 -4.70 11.54
C THR A 220 0.05 -3.84 10.39
N TYR A 221 -0.01 -2.51 10.56
CA TYR A 221 -0.41 -1.54 9.53
C TYR A 221 0.76 -0.62 9.15
N ALA A 222 1.97 -1.18 8.99
CA ALA A 222 3.21 -0.43 8.82
C ALA A 222 3.54 -0.06 7.37
N THR A 223 2.73 -0.42 6.38
CA THR A 223 3.07 -0.25 4.95
C THR A 223 3.35 1.20 4.57
N HIS A 224 2.54 2.15 5.08
CA HIS A 224 2.75 3.59 4.88
C HIS A 224 4.06 4.10 5.47
N SER A 225 4.54 3.50 6.55
CA SER A 225 5.79 3.89 7.20
C SER A 225 7.00 3.22 6.56
N LEU A 226 6.88 1.93 6.23
CA LEU A 226 7.99 1.11 5.76
C LEU A 226 8.21 1.23 4.24
N GLY A 227 7.14 1.17 3.44
CA GLY A 227 7.22 1.11 1.99
C GLY A 227 8.09 2.22 1.38
N PRO A 228 7.79 3.51 1.66
CA PRO A 228 8.55 4.62 1.06
C PRO A 228 10.04 4.62 1.38
N VAL A 229 10.40 4.30 2.64
CA VAL A 229 11.81 4.35 3.07
C VAL A 229 12.58 3.09 2.66
N LEU A 230 11.93 1.93 2.55
CA LEU A 230 12.57 0.70 2.08
C LEU A 230 13.04 0.85 0.62
N GLU A 231 12.28 1.58 -0.21
CA GLU A 231 12.67 1.90 -1.59
C GLU A 231 13.98 2.69 -1.71
N CYS A 232 14.35 3.44 -0.66
CA CYS A 232 15.60 4.19 -0.64
C CYS A 232 16.84 3.30 -0.44
N PHE A 233 16.67 2.06 0.07
CA PHE A 233 17.73 1.06 0.16
C PHE A 233 17.97 0.32 -1.16
N GLY A 234 17.07 0.48 -2.12
CA GLY A 234 17.11 -0.13 -3.45
C GLY A 234 15.82 -0.86 -3.81
N PRO A 235 15.55 -1.09 -5.10
CA PRO A 235 14.29 -1.66 -5.57
C PRO A 235 14.05 -3.10 -5.09
N GLU A 236 15.12 -3.84 -4.78
CA GLU A 236 15.06 -5.22 -4.28
C GLU A 236 15.25 -5.32 -2.75
N ALA A 237 15.34 -4.17 -2.06
CA ALA A 237 15.57 -4.16 -0.61
C ALA A 237 14.47 -4.92 0.15
N ARG A 238 14.88 -5.72 1.14
CA ARG A 238 14.01 -6.54 1.98
C ARG A 238 14.42 -6.44 3.45
N VAL A 239 13.46 -6.65 4.33
CA VAL A 239 13.70 -6.74 5.77
C VAL A 239 14.00 -8.18 6.13
N ALA A 240 15.13 -8.43 6.80
CA ALA A 240 15.55 -9.76 7.25
C ALA A 240 14.92 -10.12 8.60
N THR A 241 14.93 -9.17 9.56
CA THR A 241 14.39 -9.38 10.91
C THR A 241 13.69 -8.13 11.44
N VAL A 242 12.72 -8.32 12.32
CA VAL A 242 12.05 -7.24 13.04
C VAL A 242 12.06 -7.46 14.54
N SER A 243 12.22 -6.36 15.32
CA SER A 243 11.94 -6.30 16.75
C SER A 243 10.87 -5.25 16.98
N CYS A 244 9.85 -5.55 17.78
CA CYS A 244 8.74 -4.64 18.02
C CYS A 244 8.41 -4.51 19.51
N HIS A 245 8.20 -3.27 19.95
CA HIS A 245 7.79 -2.93 21.31
C HIS A 245 6.56 -2.02 21.26
N GLY A 246 5.68 -2.17 22.23
CA GLY A 246 4.46 -1.37 22.37
C GLY A 246 4.43 -0.59 23.68
N SER A 247 3.77 0.57 23.67
CA SER A 247 3.63 1.45 24.83
C SER A 247 2.55 0.99 25.84
N GLY A 248 1.72 0.03 25.46
CA GLY A 248 0.47 -0.31 26.13
C GLY A 248 -0.73 0.47 25.57
N ALA A 249 -1.93 -0.02 25.85
CA ALA A 249 -3.22 0.54 25.42
C ALA A 249 -3.76 1.48 26.52
N TRP A 250 -3.40 2.75 26.48
CA TRP A 250 -3.76 3.76 27.47
C TRP A 250 -4.94 4.64 27.02
N SER A 251 -4.99 4.97 25.73
CA SER A 251 -6.02 5.85 25.15
C SER A 251 -7.37 5.16 25.01
N ASP A 252 -7.39 3.85 24.70
CA ASP A 252 -8.58 3.01 24.70
C ASP A 252 -8.22 1.59 25.18
N PRO A 253 -8.28 1.35 26.50
CA PRO A 253 -7.97 0.03 27.08
C PRO A 253 -8.91 -1.11 26.65
N SER A 254 -10.00 -0.81 25.95
CA SER A 254 -10.91 -1.82 25.42
C SER A 254 -10.38 -2.52 24.15
N LEU A 255 -9.32 -1.98 23.54
CA LEU A 255 -8.66 -2.51 22.37
C LEU A 255 -7.26 -3.04 22.74
N PRO A 256 -6.80 -4.13 22.15
CA PRO A 256 -5.48 -4.70 22.45
C PRO A 256 -4.31 -3.91 21.82
N HIS A 257 -4.58 -3.02 20.87
CA HIS A 257 -3.57 -2.25 20.17
C HIS A 257 -2.85 -1.29 21.11
N ASP A 258 -1.52 -1.27 21.03
CA ASP A 258 -0.73 -0.29 21.79
C ASP A 258 -0.92 1.12 21.21
N ASP A 259 -0.95 2.15 22.05
CA ASP A 259 -1.08 3.54 21.60
C ASP A 259 0.04 3.90 20.59
N THR A 260 1.25 3.41 20.85
CA THR A 260 2.39 3.52 19.95
C THR A 260 3.13 2.20 19.88
N CYS A 261 3.35 1.69 18.67
CA CYS A 261 4.29 0.60 18.40
C CYS A 261 5.57 1.15 17.78
N LEU A 262 6.71 0.69 18.27
CA LEU A 262 8.03 0.95 17.71
C LEU A 262 8.62 -0.36 17.20
N MET A 263 8.79 -0.46 15.88
CA MET A 263 9.39 -1.62 15.20
C MET A 263 10.74 -1.22 14.61
N THR A 264 11.75 -2.01 14.88
CA THR A 264 13.08 -1.91 14.25
C THR A 264 13.22 -3.01 13.22
N CYS A 265 13.55 -2.64 11.99
CA CYS A 265 13.74 -3.54 10.85
C CYS A 265 15.22 -3.60 10.47
N HIS A 266 15.83 -4.78 10.44
CA HIS A 266 17.14 -4.98 9.85
C HIS A 266 17.00 -5.33 8.37
N VAL A 267 17.61 -4.52 7.51
CA VAL A 267 17.57 -4.70 6.05
C VAL A 267 18.62 -5.72 5.62
N GLU A 268 18.27 -6.59 4.67
CA GLU A 268 19.22 -7.53 4.07
C GLU A 268 20.40 -6.79 3.44
N GLY A 269 21.61 -7.33 3.62
CA GLY A 269 22.84 -6.65 3.17
C GLY A 269 23.29 -5.47 4.04
N GLY A 270 22.56 -5.17 5.12
CA GLY A 270 22.87 -4.16 6.13
C GLY A 270 22.08 -2.87 5.98
N GLY A 271 21.77 -2.31 7.12
CA GLY A 271 20.97 -1.11 7.32
C GLY A 271 19.85 -1.34 8.32
N LEU A 272 19.32 -0.24 8.85
CA LEU A 272 18.33 -0.24 9.90
C LEU A 272 17.21 0.72 9.55
N ILE A 273 15.96 0.28 9.72
CA ILE A 273 14.78 1.13 9.59
C ILE A 273 14.03 1.15 10.92
N LYS A 274 13.74 2.35 11.43
CA LYS A 274 12.83 2.57 12.53
C LYS A 274 11.43 2.87 11.99
N VAL A 275 10.46 2.06 12.38
CA VAL A 275 9.03 2.28 12.08
C VAL A 275 8.30 2.62 13.35
N ARG A 276 7.57 3.74 13.34
CA ARG A 276 6.60 4.07 14.39
C ARG A 276 5.18 3.99 13.83
N LEU A 277 4.36 3.19 14.47
CA LEU A 277 2.93 3.11 14.19
C LEU A 277 2.14 3.61 15.40
N ASP A 278 1.27 4.59 15.18
CA ASP A 278 0.41 5.18 16.19
C ASP A 278 -0.95 5.52 15.55
N MET A 279 -1.96 4.69 15.83
CA MET A 279 -3.33 4.87 15.34
C MET A 279 -4.31 5.31 16.43
N MET A 280 -3.79 5.52 17.64
CA MET A 280 -4.54 5.85 18.85
C MET A 280 -4.14 7.20 19.45
N SER A 281 -3.44 8.03 18.68
CA SER A 281 -2.79 9.25 19.16
C SER A 281 -3.77 10.28 19.72
N ASN A 282 -3.44 10.86 20.87
CA ASN A 282 -4.13 12.03 21.47
C ASN A 282 -3.34 13.32 21.22
N ARG A 283 -2.86 13.52 20.02
CA ARG A 283 -2.08 14.70 19.59
C ARG A 283 -2.60 15.25 18.28
N PRO A 284 -2.21 16.48 17.86
CA PRO A 284 -2.49 16.96 16.52
C PRO A 284 -2.01 15.96 15.46
N HIS A 285 -2.81 15.83 14.42
CA HIS A 285 -2.59 14.87 13.34
C HIS A 285 -1.28 15.15 12.58
N GLU A 286 -0.48 14.13 12.35
CA GLU A 286 0.78 14.21 11.61
C GLU A 286 0.74 13.36 10.34
N MET A 287 -0.21 12.44 10.20
CA MET A 287 -0.31 11.41 9.17
C MET A 287 0.98 10.59 9.04
N SER A 288 2.06 11.17 8.51
CA SER A 288 3.31 10.45 8.27
C SER A 288 4.53 11.38 8.31
N TRP A 289 5.64 10.86 8.78
CA TRP A 289 6.93 11.53 8.81
C TRP A 289 8.04 10.54 8.41
N TYR A 290 9.07 11.03 7.73
CA TYR A 290 10.15 10.21 7.19
C TYR A 290 11.50 10.88 7.32
N ALA A 291 12.55 10.04 7.49
CA ALA A 291 13.95 10.45 7.38
C ALA A 291 14.76 9.35 6.67
N VAL A 292 15.78 9.74 5.94
CA VAL A 292 16.71 8.83 5.25
C VAL A 292 18.13 9.34 5.46
N GLN A 293 19.05 8.43 5.78
CA GLN A 293 20.45 8.74 5.98
C GLN A 293 21.34 7.75 5.23
N GLY A 294 22.25 8.30 4.46
CA GLY A 294 23.26 7.58 3.70
C GLY A 294 24.66 8.09 3.97
N THR A 295 25.66 7.50 3.31
CA THR A 295 27.07 7.88 3.49
C THR A 295 27.41 9.25 2.91
N HIS A 296 26.58 9.76 1.97
CA HIS A 296 26.81 11.04 1.28
C HIS A 296 25.61 11.99 1.31
N GLY A 297 24.53 11.64 2.00
CA GLY A 297 23.34 12.47 2.07
C GLY A 297 22.44 12.12 3.23
N ALA A 298 21.58 13.07 3.61
CA ALA A 298 20.54 12.90 4.60
C ALA A 298 19.30 13.71 4.20
N TYR A 299 18.14 13.22 4.60
CA TYR A 299 16.83 13.84 4.40
C TYR A 299 16.01 13.75 5.67
N GLU A 300 15.26 14.81 5.97
CA GLU A 300 14.22 14.83 7.00
C GLU A 300 12.97 15.55 6.45
N ALA A 301 11.81 14.91 6.61
CA ALA A 301 10.53 15.53 6.32
C ALA A 301 10.24 16.68 7.29
N ALA A 302 9.44 17.65 6.86
CA ALA A 302 8.90 18.66 7.77
C ALA A 302 8.10 18.00 8.89
N ARG A 303 8.20 18.52 10.12
CA ARG A 303 7.51 17.98 11.30
C ARG A 303 6.68 19.04 12.01
N ALA A 304 5.44 18.68 12.36
CA ALA A 304 4.59 19.43 13.28
C ALA A 304 4.40 20.91 12.95
N GLY A 305 4.23 21.26 11.68
CA GLY A 305 4.01 22.64 11.25
C GLY A 305 5.27 23.53 11.29
N ALA A 306 6.44 22.95 11.56
CA ALA A 306 7.72 23.62 11.39
C ALA A 306 8.20 23.40 9.96
N SER A 307 8.95 24.35 9.43
CA SER A 307 9.78 24.39 8.21
C SER A 307 9.56 23.35 7.09
N ASP A 308 10.03 23.68 5.91
CA ASP A 308 10.10 22.79 4.74
C ASP A 308 10.91 21.51 5.05
N ALA A 309 10.64 20.44 4.29
CA ALA A 309 11.50 19.26 4.27
C ALA A 309 12.93 19.66 3.86
N VAL A 310 13.91 19.04 4.53
CA VAL A 310 15.33 19.40 4.37
C VAL A 310 16.13 18.21 3.84
N ALA A 311 17.18 18.53 3.06
CA ALA A 311 18.14 17.55 2.58
C ALA A 311 19.56 18.14 2.68
N TRP A 312 20.53 17.24 2.83
CA TRP A 312 21.95 17.55 2.73
C TRP A 312 22.63 16.50 1.84
N PHE A 313 23.48 16.98 0.93
CA PHE A 313 24.31 16.11 0.10
C PHE A 313 25.76 16.64 0.12
N GLY A 314 26.71 15.76 0.40
CA GLY A 314 28.12 16.09 0.47
C GLY A 314 28.93 15.24 -0.49
N GLU A 315 29.60 15.89 -1.42
CA GLU A 315 30.53 15.22 -2.34
C GLU A 315 31.79 14.70 -1.62
N ASN A 316 32.11 15.27 -0.46
CA ASN A 316 33.28 14.92 0.33
C ASN A 316 32.95 14.91 1.84
N ALA A 317 32.16 13.93 2.25
CA ALA A 317 31.75 13.79 3.66
C ALA A 317 32.95 13.61 4.63
N ALA A 318 34.12 13.27 4.11
CA ALA A 318 35.35 13.09 4.88
C ALA A 318 36.12 14.41 5.13
N ASP A 319 35.82 15.53 4.44
CA ASP A 319 36.47 16.80 4.71
C ASP A 319 35.84 17.49 5.95
N PRO A 320 36.54 17.54 7.08
CA PRO A 320 36.02 18.16 8.31
C PRO A 320 35.81 19.69 8.17
N ARG A 321 36.32 20.31 7.12
CA ARG A 321 36.14 21.74 6.83
C ARG A 321 34.87 21.99 6.03
N ASN A 322 34.21 20.95 5.51
CA ASN A 322 32.96 21.09 4.79
C ASN A 322 31.84 21.37 5.81
N GLU A 323 31.40 22.63 5.83
CA GLU A 323 30.27 23.02 6.68
C GLU A 323 28.99 22.29 6.20
N ARG A 324 28.60 21.25 6.95
CA ARG A 324 27.37 20.52 6.70
C ARG A 324 26.18 21.38 7.08
N ARG A 325 25.43 21.86 6.10
CA ARG A 325 24.21 22.65 6.32
C ARG A 325 23.06 21.99 5.61
N TRP A 326 21.92 21.95 6.27
CA TRP A 326 20.67 21.56 5.65
C TRP A 326 20.28 22.58 4.58
N GLY A 327 19.96 22.09 3.38
CA GLY A 327 19.26 22.81 2.31
C GLY A 327 17.80 22.40 2.28
N ARG A 328 17.00 23.05 1.46
CA ARG A 328 15.60 22.66 1.25
C ARG A 328 15.57 21.47 0.29
N LEU A 329 14.71 20.50 0.57
CA LEU A 329 14.47 19.38 -0.37
C LEU A 329 13.98 19.92 -1.73
N ALA A 330 13.12 20.94 -1.73
CA ALA A 330 12.57 21.57 -2.93
C ALA A 330 13.64 22.10 -3.91
N ASP A 331 14.84 22.42 -3.44
CA ASP A 331 15.94 22.87 -4.32
C ASP A 331 16.45 21.75 -5.25
N HIS A 332 15.92 20.54 -5.14
CA HIS A 332 16.26 19.36 -5.96
C HIS A 332 15.06 18.83 -6.78
N GLU A 333 13.97 19.60 -6.92
CA GLU A 333 12.76 19.17 -7.64
C GLU A 333 12.98 18.82 -9.11
N ASP A 334 14.08 19.29 -9.71
CA ASP A 334 14.53 18.91 -11.05
C ASP A 334 14.86 17.43 -11.20
N ALA A 335 15.10 16.72 -10.09
CA ALA A 335 15.28 15.28 -10.07
C ALA A 335 13.97 14.46 -10.03
N LEU A 336 12.79 15.11 -9.91
CA LEU A 336 11.53 14.41 -10.04
C LEU A 336 11.39 13.79 -11.44
N PRO A 337 10.83 12.57 -11.54
CA PRO A 337 10.62 11.95 -12.84
C PRO A 337 9.58 12.71 -13.69
N ASP A 338 9.73 12.66 -15.01
CA ASP A 338 8.92 13.41 -15.98
C ASP A 338 7.41 13.29 -15.76
N TRP A 339 6.93 12.11 -15.34
CA TRP A 339 5.50 11.88 -15.09
C TRP A 339 4.94 12.68 -13.90
N MET A 340 5.80 13.24 -13.03
CA MET A 340 5.38 14.14 -11.93
C MET A 340 5.33 15.62 -12.34
N HIS A 341 5.48 15.94 -13.61
CA HIS A 341 5.40 17.29 -14.15
C HIS A 341 4.18 17.50 -15.05
N GLY A 342 3.86 18.77 -15.31
CA GLY A 342 2.81 19.15 -16.26
C GLY A 342 1.37 18.99 -15.73
N PRO A 343 0.37 19.07 -16.64
CA PRO A 343 -1.04 19.17 -16.27
C PRO A 343 -1.60 17.99 -15.47
N VAL A 344 -1.05 16.76 -15.66
CA VAL A 344 -1.46 15.58 -14.91
C VAL A 344 -1.00 15.69 -13.45
N ALA A 345 0.20 16.22 -13.22
CA ALA A 345 0.70 16.48 -11.88
C ALA A 345 -0.11 17.57 -11.15
N ASP A 346 -0.62 18.57 -11.88
CA ASP A 346 -1.51 19.59 -11.32
C ASP A 346 -2.83 18.97 -10.82
N GLN A 347 -3.40 18.04 -11.58
CA GLN A 347 -4.58 17.28 -11.15
C GLN A 347 -4.29 16.40 -9.92
N ALA A 348 -3.14 15.76 -9.89
CA ALA A 348 -2.73 14.93 -8.77
C ALA A 348 -2.60 15.73 -7.47
N ARG A 349 -2.05 16.96 -7.52
CA ARG A 349 -1.93 17.85 -6.34
C ARG A 349 -3.26 18.20 -5.69
N ALA A 350 -4.35 18.18 -6.44
CA ALA A 350 -5.70 18.42 -5.93
C ALA A 350 -6.36 17.18 -5.31
N ALA A 351 -5.75 15.99 -5.45
CA ALA A 351 -6.28 14.73 -4.96
C ALA A 351 -5.85 14.45 -3.51
N GLY A 352 -6.49 13.45 -2.89
CA GLY A 352 -6.22 13.05 -1.51
C GLY A 352 -4.79 12.55 -1.27
N HIS A 353 -4.36 12.59 0.00
CA HIS A 353 -3.06 12.11 0.46
C HIS A 353 -1.85 12.71 -0.30
N GLY A 354 -1.89 14.01 -0.58
CA GLY A 354 -0.83 14.70 -1.31
C GLY A 354 -0.66 14.23 -2.76
N GLY A 355 -1.73 13.72 -3.36
CA GLY A 355 -1.74 13.18 -4.72
C GLY A 355 -1.48 11.66 -4.79
N GLY A 356 -1.14 11.02 -3.68
CA GLY A 356 -0.81 9.60 -3.66
C GLY A 356 -1.92 8.68 -4.19
N ASP A 357 -3.18 8.95 -3.82
CA ASP A 357 -4.33 8.18 -4.31
C ASP A 357 -4.51 8.30 -5.83
N PHE A 358 -4.25 9.46 -6.39
CA PHE A 358 -4.28 9.70 -7.82
C PHE A 358 -3.19 8.90 -8.55
N TRP A 359 -1.95 9.05 -8.09
CA TRP A 359 -0.81 8.44 -8.76
C TRP A 359 -0.82 6.92 -8.71
N VAL A 360 -1.28 6.32 -7.62
CA VAL A 360 -1.45 4.86 -7.52
C VAL A 360 -2.31 4.33 -8.66
N ALA A 361 -3.49 4.91 -8.85
CA ALA A 361 -4.41 4.48 -9.91
C ALA A 361 -3.89 4.80 -11.31
N HIS A 362 -3.30 6.00 -11.49
CA HIS A 362 -2.70 6.42 -12.75
C HIS A 362 -1.57 5.48 -13.16
N GLN A 363 -0.62 5.19 -12.27
CA GLN A 363 0.54 4.35 -12.57
C GLN A 363 0.15 2.88 -12.78
N PHE A 364 -0.84 2.37 -12.04
CA PHE A 364 -1.41 1.04 -12.29
C PHE A 364 -1.99 0.94 -13.70
N ALA A 365 -2.90 1.83 -14.05
CA ALA A 365 -3.58 1.79 -15.33
C ALA A 365 -2.62 2.00 -16.52
N THR A 366 -1.69 2.93 -16.38
CA THR A 366 -0.66 3.20 -17.39
C THR A 366 0.23 1.97 -17.60
N ALA A 367 0.69 1.32 -16.52
CA ALA A 367 1.51 0.12 -16.63
C ALA A 367 0.77 -1.02 -17.37
N ILE A 368 -0.51 -1.24 -17.05
CA ILE A 368 -1.32 -2.27 -17.73
C ILE A 368 -1.50 -1.95 -19.20
N LEU A 369 -1.89 -0.70 -19.54
CA LEU A 369 -2.10 -0.30 -20.94
C LEU A 369 -0.82 -0.39 -21.78
N GLU A 370 0.32 -0.10 -21.19
CA GLU A 370 1.63 -0.17 -21.85
C GLU A 370 2.25 -1.58 -21.82
N GLY A 371 1.61 -2.57 -21.18
CA GLY A 371 2.14 -3.92 -21.04
C GLY A 371 3.40 -4.01 -20.18
N ARG A 372 3.59 -3.06 -19.26
CA ARG A 372 4.73 -3.01 -18.33
C ARG A 372 4.38 -3.66 -16.99
N PRO A 373 5.38 -4.11 -16.22
CA PRO A 373 5.18 -4.48 -14.82
C PRO A 373 4.62 -3.30 -14.01
N VAL A 374 3.67 -3.61 -13.11
CA VAL A 374 3.14 -2.62 -12.16
C VAL A 374 4.19 -2.26 -11.11
N PRO A 375 4.27 -1.00 -10.66
CA PRO A 375 5.36 -0.53 -9.79
C PRO A 375 5.44 -1.20 -8.42
N ILE A 376 4.30 -1.46 -7.77
CA ILE A 376 4.24 -2.13 -6.46
C ILE A 376 3.56 -3.47 -6.65
N ASP A 377 4.26 -4.36 -7.34
CA ASP A 377 3.82 -5.73 -7.61
C ASP A 377 3.68 -6.57 -6.32
N ILE A 378 3.35 -7.84 -6.48
CA ILE A 378 3.16 -8.74 -5.33
C ILE A 378 4.42 -8.85 -4.47
N ASP A 379 5.61 -8.84 -5.05
CA ASP A 379 6.86 -9.02 -4.30
C ASP A 379 7.17 -7.76 -3.47
N ARG A 380 6.95 -6.56 -4.03
CA ARG A 380 7.07 -5.29 -3.28
C ARG A 380 5.96 -5.12 -2.25
N ALA A 381 4.72 -5.47 -2.57
CA ALA A 381 3.60 -5.45 -1.64
C ALA A 381 3.88 -6.29 -0.39
N LEU A 382 4.45 -7.48 -0.57
CA LEU A 382 4.82 -8.37 0.54
C LEU A 382 6.03 -7.87 1.31
N ALA A 383 7.02 -7.26 0.64
CA ALA A 383 8.17 -6.64 1.32
C ALA A 383 7.75 -5.54 2.29
N TYR A 384 6.63 -4.84 2.02
CA TYR A 384 6.09 -3.81 2.90
C TYR A 384 5.15 -4.38 3.98
N THR A 385 4.41 -5.45 3.65
CA THR A 385 3.35 -5.99 4.53
C THR A 385 3.88 -7.00 5.55
N VAL A 386 4.70 -7.97 5.11
CA VAL A 386 5.12 -9.11 5.96
C VAL A 386 5.89 -8.69 7.21
N PRO A 387 6.83 -7.70 7.15
CA PRO A 387 7.52 -7.26 8.37
C PRO A 387 6.58 -6.76 9.45
N GLY A 388 5.54 -6.00 9.07
CA GLY A 388 4.50 -5.54 9.98
C GLY A 388 3.72 -6.69 10.61
N LEU A 389 3.34 -7.71 9.84
CA LEU A 389 2.63 -8.88 10.36
C LEU A 389 3.50 -9.71 11.32
N VAL A 390 4.80 -9.88 11.02
CA VAL A 390 5.76 -10.59 11.89
C VAL A 390 5.98 -9.83 13.22
N SER A 391 5.80 -8.52 13.24
CA SER A 391 5.96 -7.71 14.45
C SER A 391 5.00 -8.12 15.58
N GLU A 392 3.84 -8.72 15.25
CA GLU A 392 2.88 -9.27 16.22
C GLU A 392 3.53 -10.38 17.07
N ALA A 393 4.27 -11.28 16.42
CA ALA A 393 5.01 -12.31 17.14
C ALA A 393 6.16 -11.75 17.98
N SER A 394 6.87 -10.74 17.48
CA SER A 394 7.96 -10.09 18.21
C SER A 394 7.45 -9.42 19.48
N ILE A 395 6.39 -8.62 19.41
CA ILE A 395 5.83 -7.92 20.57
C ILE A 395 5.26 -8.91 21.61
N ALA A 396 4.65 -10.01 21.15
CA ALA A 396 4.14 -11.07 22.02
C ALA A 396 5.28 -11.79 22.76
N ALA A 397 6.47 -11.87 22.16
CA ALA A 397 7.67 -12.47 22.75
C ALA A 397 8.55 -11.44 23.52
N GLY A 398 8.02 -10.24 23.79
CA GLY A 398 8.76 -9.21 24.57
C GLY A 398 9.79 -8.44 23.74
N GLY A 399 9.62 -8.35 22.42
CA GLY A 399 10.49 -7.58 21.54
C GLY A 399 11.67 -8.36 20.96
N VAL A 400 11.67 -9.68 21.11
CA VAL A 400 12.72 -10.56 20.54
C VAL A 400 12.76 -10.40 19.01
N PRO A 401 13.96 -10.32 18.38
CA PRO A 401 14.07 -10.30 16.94
C PRO A 401 13.44 -11.54 16.30
N MET A 402 12.55 -11.31 15.35
CA MET A 402 11.87 -12.35 14.59
C MET A 402 12.30 -12.31 13.11
N PRO A 403 12.63 -13.47 12.50
CA PRO A 403 12.94 -13.52 11.09
C PRO A 403 11.70 -13.21 10.23
N VAL A 404 11.88 -12.42 9.18
CA VAL A 404 10.85 -12.14 8.18
C VAL A 404 10.93 -13.23 7.10
N PRO A 405 9.87 -14.03 6.91
CA PRO A 405 9.91 -15.11 5.92
C PRO A 405 9.93 -14.54 4.50
N MET A 406 10.70 -15.17 3.62
CA MET A 406 10.54 -15.00 2.17
C MET A 406 9.29 -15.75 1.71
N ILE A 407 8.47 -15.09 0.90
CA ILE A 407 7.20 -15.63 0.39
C ILE A 407 7.24 -15.67 -1.14
#